data_b5f4b0595d256b8df78a3757a4bff4a2
#
_entry.id   b5f4b0595d256b8df78a3757a4bff4a2
#
_cell.length_a   1.000
_cell.length_b   1.000
_cell.length_c   1.000
_cell.angle_alpha   90.00
_cell.angle_beta   90.00
_cell.angle_gamma   90.00
#
_symmetry.space_group_name_H-M   'P 1'
#
loop_
_entity.id
_entity.type
_entity.pdbx_description
1 polymer ?
#
loop_
_entity_poly.entity_id
_entity_poly.type
_entity_poly.pdbx_seq_one_letter_code
_entity_poly.pdbx_strand_id
1 'polypeptide(L)'
;EPGYQIPFRHLCNYVQIYSGDTEKVLSRLSDATESQKERLRVRIECAKAWLRDYAPEEFKFSLQTENDALYEANENEIKAIRDFCGYVENYLDKMDEREFSNYIYQAASDNGLENADFFRVIYTVLIGKEKGPKLAGFVKACGSETIVPILKRY
;
A
#
# COMPACT_ATOMS: atom_id res chain seq x y z
N GLU A 1 0.77 -31.09 -3.15
CA GLU A 1 0.01 -29.85 -3.22
C GLU A 1 0.86 -28.74 -3.86
N PRO A 2 0.35 -28.01 -4.87
CA PRO A 2 1.10 -26.92 -5.47
C PRO A 2 1.32 -25.77 -4.45
N GLY A 3 2.42 -25.05 -4.62
CA GLY A 3 2.72 -23.90 -3.80
C GLY A 3 1.72 -22.78 -4.00
N TYR A 4 1.56 -21.94 -2.98
CA TYR A 4 0.71 -20.76 -3.05
C TYR A 4 1.23 -19.80 -4.14
N GLN A 5 0.34 -19.39 -5.04
CA GLN A 5 0.70 -18.58 -6.19
C GLN A 5 0.67 -17.08 -5.85
N ILE A 6 1.81 -16.54 -5.46
CA ILE A 6 2.00 -15.10 -5.26
C ILE A 6 3.35 -14.69 -5.88
N PRO A 7 3.37 -13.65 -6.75
CA PRO A 7 4.62 -13.13 -7.27
C PRO A 7 5.54 -12.65 -6.14
N PHE A 8 6.84 -12.87 -6.29
CA PHE A 8 7.83 -12.47 -5.28
C PHE A 8 7.77 -10.98 -4.97
N ARG A 9 7.56 -10.14 -5.98
CA ARG A 9 7.43 -8.70 -5.82
C ARG A 9 6.26 -8.32 -4.91
N HIS A 10 5.12 -8.99 -5.05
CA HIS A 10 3.96 -8.74 -4.19
C HIS A 10 4.25 -9.19 -2.75
N LEU A 11 4.93 -10.30 -2.60
CA LEU A 11 5.33 -10.77 -1.27
C LEU A 11 6.26 -9.77 -0.58
N CYS A 12 7.23 -9.20 -1.32
CA CYS A 12 8.10 -8.14 -0.81
C CYS A 12 7.31 -6.90 -0.39
N ASN A 13 6.27 -6.53 -1.14
CA ASN A 13 5.40 -5.42 -0.76
C ASN A 13 4.68 -5.69 0.57
N TYR A 14 4.10 -6.88 0.75
CA TYR A 14 3.47 -7.26 2.02
C TYR A 14 4.46 -7.23 3.19
N VAL A 15 5.68 -7.73 2.97
CA VAL A 15 6.73 -7.70 3.99
C VAL A 15 7.03 -6.27 4.43
N GLN A 16 7.11 -5.34 3.49
CA GLN A 16 7.36 -3.93 3.79
C GLN A 16 6.17 -3.23 4.44
N ILE A 17 4.94 -3.52 3.98
CA ILE A 17 3.70 -2.98 4.56
C ILE A 17 3.60 -3.34 6.05
N TYR A 18 3.91 -4.58 6.40
CA TYR A 18 3.78 -5.09 7.78
C TYR A 18 5.10 -5.11 8.55
N SER A 19 6.09 -4.35 8.08
CA SER A 19 7.39 -4.16 8.76
C SER A 19 8.08 -5.47 9.14
N GLY A 20 7.97 -6.48 8.28
CA GLY A 20 8.59 -7.78 8.49
C GLY A 20 7.84 -8.71 9.45
N ASP A 21 6.63 -8.38 9.86
CA ASP A 21 5.81 -9.26 10.71
C ASP A 21 5.22 -10.41 9.88
N THR A 22 5.86 -11.57 9.97
CA THR A 22 5.51 -12.77 9.20
C THR A 22 4.05 -13.18 9.40
N GLU A 23 3.56 -13.17 10.63
CA GLU A 23 2.19 -13.59 10.94
C GLU A 23 1.14 -12.65 10.34
N LYS A 24 1.42 -11.35 10.36
CA LYS A 24 0.54 -10.37 9.69
C LYS A 24 0.53 -10.57 8.18
N VAL A 25 1.67 -10.83 7.55
CA VAL A 25 1.73 -11.14 6.12
C VAL A 25 0.88 -12.37 5.82
N LEU A 26 1.04 -13.45 6.59
CA LEU A 26 0.27 -14.69 6.41
C LEU A 26 -1.24 -14.47 6.61
N SER A 27 -1.63 -13.59 7.52
CA SER A 27 -3.04 -13.26 7.74
C SER A 27 -3.71 -12.64 6.53
N ARG A 28 -2.94 -11.97 5.67
CA ARG A 28 -3.45 -11.39 4.41
C ARG A 28 -3.56 -12.42 3.28
N LEU A 29 -2.96 -13.59 3.45
CA LEU A 29 -3.00 -14.72 2.52
C LEU A 29 -3.88 -15.84 3.10
N SER A 30 -5.07 -15.45 3.56
CA SER A 30 -5.98 -16.30 4.34
C SER A 30 -6.51 -17.53 3.58
N ASP A 31 -6.46 -17.51 2.26
CA ASP A 31 -6.84 -18.62 1.39
C ASP A 31 -5.74 -19.69 1.24
N ALA A 32 -4.55 -19.45 1.81
CA ALA A 32 -3.47 -20.43 1.83
C ALA A 32 -3.75 -21.54 2.85
N THR A 33 -3.48 -22.79 2.45
CA THR A 33 -3.55 -23.94 3.37
C THR A 33 -2.39 -23.91 4.37
N GLU A 34 -2.48 -24.67 5.45
CA GLU A 34 -1.39 -24.74 6.45
C GLU A 34 -0.07 -25.21 5.84
N SER A 35 -0.11 -26.20 4.95
CA SER A 35 1.08 -26.66 4.21
C SER A 35 1.68 -25.56 3.32
N GLN A 36 0.83 -24.77 2.68
CA GLN A 36 1.26 -23.62 1.88
C GLN A 36 1.83 -22.49 2.74
N LYS A 37 1.26 -22.24 3.92
CA LYS A 37 1.77 -21.26 4.88
C LYS A 37 3.19 -21.60 5.35
N GLU A 38 3.49 -22.88 5.61
CA GLU A 38 4.85 -23.29 5.98
C GLU A 38 5.86 -22.94 4.88
N ARG A 39 5.51 -23.20 3.62
CA ARG A 39 6.36 -22.81 2.49
C ARG A 39 6.44 -21.29 2.30
N LEU A 40 5.33 -20.59 2.55
CA LEU A 40 5.31 -19.12 2.51
C LEU A 40 6.21 -18.49 3.57
N ARG A 41 6.31 -19.08 4.77
CA ARG A 41 7.24 -18.60 5.81
C ARG A 41 8.68 -18.56 5.30
N VAL A 42 9.12 -19.60 4.59
CA VAL A 42 10.45 -19.63 3.99
C VAL A 42 10.60 -18.54 2.93
N ARG A 43 9.61 -18.36 2.07
CA ARG A 43 9.62 -17.31 1.04
C ARG A 43 9.65 -15.91 1.66
N ILE A 44 8.91 -15.69 2.75
CA ILE A 44 8.89 -14.42 3.48
C ILE A 44 10.28 -14.11 4.05
N GLU A 45 10.96 -15.09 4.64
CA GLU A 45 12.33 -14.90 5.13
C GLU A 45 13.31 -14.60 3.99
N CYS A 46 13.15 -15.23 2.83
CA CYS A 46 13.92 -14.90 1.63
C CYS A 46 13.64 -13.47 1.17
N ALA A 47 12.38 -13.04 1.19
CA ALA A 47 12.00 -11.67 0.83
C ALA A 47 12.62 -10.63 1.77
N LYS A 48 12.62 -10.91 3.08
CA LYS A 48 13.28 -10.04 4.08
C LYS A 48 14.78 -9.91 3.80
N ALA A 49 15.44 -11.03 3.54
CA ALA A 49 16.88 -11.05 3.26
C ALA A 49 17.19 -10.28 1.97
N TRP A 50 16.40 -10.48 0.93
CA TRP A 50 16.58 -9.78 -0.33
C TRP A 50 16.38 -8.26 -0.17
N LEU A 51 15.34 -7.85 0.55
CA LEU A 51 15.07 -6.43 0.84
C LEU A 51 16.22 -5.79 1.62
N ARG A 52 16.77 -6.50 2.59
CA ARG A 52 17.88 -6.00 3.41
C ARG A 52 19.18 -5.87 2.62
N ASP A 53 19.52 -6.88 1.81
CA ASP A 53 20.87 -7.04 1.27
C ASP A 53 21.00 -6.68 -0.20
N TYR A 54 19.95 -6.78 -0.99
CA TYR A 54 20.02 -6.69 -2.46
C TYR A 54 19.05 -5.72 -3.12
N ALA A 55 17.94 -5.37 -2.48
CA ALA A 55 16.93 -4.52 -3.10
C ALA A 55 17.46 -3.10 -3.36
N PRO A 56 17.17 -2.51 -4.54
CA PRO A 56 17.46 -1.09 -4.77
C PRO A 56 16.70 -0.20 -3.79
N GLU A 57 17.30 0.93 -3.40
CA GLU A 57 16.66 1.86 -2.46
C GLU A 57 15.30 2.37 -2.95
N GLU A 58 15.15 2.57 -4.25
CA GLU A 58 13.88 2.98 -4.86
C GLU A 58 12.75 1.96 -4.69
N PHE A 59 13.08 0.68 -4.43
CA PHE A 59 12.11 -0.37 -4.19
C PHE A 59 11.66 -0.42 -2.72
N LYS A 60 12.49 0.08 -1.81
CA LYS A 60 12.24 0.02 -0.37
C LYS A 60 11.30 1.13 0.07
N PHE A 61 10.37 0.81 0.96
CA PHE A 61 9.47 1.78 1.57
C PHE A 61 9.06 1.34 2.97
N SER A 62 8.53 2.28 3.75
CA SER A 62 7.79 2.01 4.97
C SER A 62 6.60 2.95 5.05
N LEU A 63 5.51 2.49 5.65
CA LEU A 63 4.33 3.35 5.86
C LEU A 63 4.64 4.47 6.84
N GLN A 64 4.12 5.65 6.57
CA GLN A 64 4.21 6.78 7.49
C GLN A 64 3.42 6.50 8.76
N THR A 65 3.89 7.04 9.88
CA THR A 65 3.29 6.88 11.19
C THR A 65 2.94 8.24 11.78
N GLU A 66 2.27 8.24 12.93
CA GLU A 66 1.97 9.47 13.67
C GLU A 66 3.23 10.25 14.11
N ASN A 67 4.38 9.56 14.15
CA ASN A 67 5.66 10.16 14.54
C ASN A 67 6.39 10.82 13.37
N ASP A 68 5.97 10.57 12.13
CA ASP A 68 6.56 11.16 10.95
C ASP A 68 5.99 12.56 10.69
N ALA A 69 6.82 13.46 10.15
CA ALA A 69 6.40 14.80 9.81
C ALA A 69 5.31 14.77 8.72
N LEU A 70 4.33 15.66 8.85
CA LEU A 70 3.29 15.82 7.84
C LEU A 70 3.88 16.44 6.56
N TYR A 71 3.39 15.98 5.41
CA TYR A 71 3.64 16.64 4.14
C TYR A 71 2.93 18.00 4.12
N GLU A 72 3.62 19.04 3.71
CA GLU A 72 3.05 20.39 3.58
C GLU A 72 2.19 20.48 2.31
N ALA A 73 0.91 20.10 2.45
CA ALA A 73 -0.04 20.07 1.36
C ALA A 73 -0.76 21.42 1.22
N ASN A 74 -1.02 21.84 -0.03
CA ASN A 74 -1.89 22.98 -0.29
C ASN A 74 -3.37 22.60 -0.15
N GLU A 75 -4.27 23.58 -0.26
CA GLU A 75 -5.71 23.35 -0.06
C GLU A 75 -6.30 22.31 -1.02
N ASN A 76 -5.92 22.34 -2.29
CA ASN A 76 -6.41 21.39 -3.29
C ASN A 76 -5.90 19.97 -3.01
N GLU A 77 -4.64 19.86 -2.60
CA GLU A 77 -4.03 18.59 -2.21
C GLU A 77 -4.69 18.01 -0.95
N ILE A 78 -4.98 18.84 0.05
CA ILE A 78 -5.69 18.42 1.27
C ILE A 78 -7.08 17.89 0.92
N LYS A 79 -7.81 18.60 0.06
CA LYS A 79 -9.13 18.14 -0.42
C LYS A 79 -9.03 16.79 -1.14
N ALA A 80 -8.04 16.64 -2.02
CA ALA A 80 -7.80 15.40 -2.74
C ALA A 80 -7.48 14.24 -1.79
N ILE A 81 -6.65 14.47 -0.77
CA ILE A 81 -6.32 13.49 0.26
C ILE A 81 -7.58 13.07 1.03
N ARG A 82 -8.42 14.02 1.41
CA ARG A 82 -9.67 13.75 2.13
C ARG A 82 -10.68 12.99 1.28
N ASP A 83 -10.82 13.34 0.01
CA ASP A 83 -11.70 12.64 -0.93
C ASP A 83 -11.21 11.20 -1.12
N PHE A 84 -9.92 11.03 -1.30
CA PHE A 84 -9.29 9.71 -1.40
C PHE A 84 -9.52 8.88 -0.13
N CYS A 85 -9.37 9.49 1.04
CA CYS A 85 -9.68 8.84 2.31
C CYS A 85 -11.12 8.35 2.37
N GLY A 86 -12.08 9.18 1.95
CA GLY A 86 -13.49 8.80 1.86
C GLY A 86 -13.73 7.62 0.92
N TYR A 87 -13.06 7.60 -0.22
CA TYR A 87 -13.15 6.47 -1.15
C TYR A 87 -12.57 5.19 -0.56
N VAL A 88 -11.45 5.28 0.17
CA VAL A 88 -10.86 4.14 0.87
C VAL A 88 -11.83 3.60 1.94
N GLU A 89 -12.39 4.48 2.77
CA GLU A 89 -13.32 4.08 3.84
C GLU A 89 -14.58 3.41 3.31
N ASN A 90 -15.13 3.92 2.22
CA ASN A 90 -16.46 3.51 1.76
C ASN A 90 -16.46 2.44 0.68
N TYR A 91 -15.38 2.34 -0.11
CA TYR A 91 -15.40 1.53 -1.32
C TYR A 91 -14.25 0.54 -1.47
N LEU A 92 -13.14 0.70 -0.76
CA LEU A 92 -11.97 -0.16 -0.96
C LEU A 92 -12.28 -1.64 -0.84
N ASP A 93 -13.01 -2.04 0.21
CA ASP A 93 -13.31 -3.43 0.49
C ASP A 93 -14.45 -4.00 -0.40
N LYS A 94 -15.14 -3.14 -1.12
CA LYS A 94 -16.31 -3.48 -1.95
C LYS A 94 -15.99 -3.60 -3.43
N MET A 95 -14.81 -3.20 -3.84
CA MET A 95 -14.41 -3.09 -5.25
C MET A 95 -13.15 -3.88 -5.51
N ASP A 96 -12.99 -4.32 -6.77
CA ASP A 96 -11.73 -4.85 -7.22
C ASP A 96 -10.73 -3.70 -7.49
N GLU A 97 -9.46 -4.06 -7.75
CA GLU A 97 -8.39 -3.09 -7.98
C GLU A 97 -8.69 -2.17 -9.18
N ARG A 98 -9.26 -2.71 -10.24
CA ARG A 98 -9.56 -1.97 -11.45
C ARG A 98 -10.68 -0.95 -11.22
N GLU A 99 -11.73 -1.35 -10.54
CA GLU A 99 -12.84 -0.47 -10.17
C GLU A 99 -12.37 0.65 -9.26
N PHE A 100 -11.55 0.33 -8.26
CA PHE A 100 -11.02 1.31 -7.33
C PHE A 100 -10.09 2.32 -8.02
N SER A 101 -9.35 1.91 -9.05
CA SER A 101 -8.51 2.83 -9.84
C SER A 101 -9.31 4.00 -10.42
N ASN A 102 -10.58 3.79 -10.78
CA ASN A 102 -11.43 4.86 -11.31
C ASN A 102 -11.68 5.94 -10.26
N TYR A 103 -11.83 5.58 -9.00
CA TYR A 103 -12.00 6.55 -7.90
C TYR A 103 -10.73 7.35 -7.65
N ILE A 104 -9.56 6.74 -7.86
CA ILE A 104 -8.27 7.44 -7.74
C ILE A 104 -8.21 8.58 -8.77
N TYR A 105 -8.53 8.30 -10.03
CA TYR A 105 -8.55 9.30 -11.09
C TYR A 105 -9.63 10.36 -10.84
N GLN A 106 -10.77 9.95 -10.31
CA GLN A 106 -11.86 10.87 -9.97
C GLN A 106 -11.45 11.86 -8.88
N ALA A 107 -10.76 11.39 -7.83
CA ALA A 107 -10.28 12.25 -6.77
C ALA A 107 -9.29 13.30 -7.28
N ALA A 108 -8.40 12.93 -8.20
CA ALA A 108 -7.48 13.86 -8.84
C ALA A 108 -8.24 14.92 -9.64
N SER A 109 -9.14 14.49 -10.53
CA SER A 109 -9.90 15.35 -11.42
C SER A 109 -10.81 16.33 -10.66
N ASP A 110 -11.53 15.85 -9.65
CA ASP A 110 -12.45 16.66 -8.86
C ASP A 110 -11.75 17.77 -8.09
N ASN A 111 -10.46 17.64 -7.83
CA ASN A 111 -9.66 18.61 -7.09
C ASN A 111 -8.70 19.40 -8.00
N GLY A 112 -8.85 19.29 -9.31
CA GLY A 112 -8.07 20.05 -10.28
C GLY A 112 -6.60 19.64 -10.34
N LEU A 113 -6.27 18.40 -9.94
CA LEU A 113 -4.91 17.87 -9.97
C LEU A 113 -4.68 17.01 -11.20
N GLU A 114 -3.50 17.13 -11.80
CA GLU A 114 -3.03 16.14 -12.76
C GLU A 114 -2.81 14.80 -12.06
N ASN A 115 -3.01 13.70 -12.77
CA ASN A 115 -2.85 12.36 -12.20
C ASN A 115 -1.45 12.16 -11.59
N ALA A 116 -0.40 12.62 -12.28
CA ALA A 116 0.97 12.50 -11.79
C ALA A 116 1.18 13.25 -10.46
N ASP A 117 0.62 14.44 -10.33
CA ASP A 117 0.71 15.21 -9.09
C ASP A 117 -0.06 14.57 -7.95
N PHE A 118 -1.25 14.06 -8.25
CA PHE A 118 -2.05 13.33 -7.25
C PHE A 118 -1.32 12.09 -6.74
N PHE A 119 -0.75 11.27 -7.63
CA PHE A 119 0.03 10.10 -7.24
C PHE A 119 1.23 10.48 -6.38
N ARG A 120 1.96 11.51 -6.77
CA ARG A 120 3.10 12.02 -6.02
C ARG A 120 2.68 12.42 -4.59
N VAL A 121 1.60 13.14 -4.45
CA VAL A 121 1.06 13.58 -3.15
C VAL A 121 0.68 12.38 -2.29
N ILE A 122 -0.09 11.44 -2.83
CA ILE A 122 -0.55 10.28 -2.08
C ILE A 122 0.62 9.37 -1.66
N TYR A 123 1.58 9.11 -2.54
CA TYR A 123 2.78 8.33 -2.16
C TYR A 123 3.58 9.06 -1.07
N THR A 124 3.76 10.36 -1.16
CA THR A 124 4.45 11.15 -0.14
C THR A 124 3.74 11.03 1.21
N VAL A 125 2.41 11.12 1.20
CA VAL A 125 1.59 11.00 2.43
C VAL A 125 1.67 9.60 3.03
N LEU A 126 1.66 8.55 2.21
CA LEU A 126 1.61 7.16 2.68
C LEU A 126 2.99 6.60 3.03
N ILE A 127 4.01 6.86 2.23
CA ILE A 127 5.33 6.24 2.35
C ILE A 127 6.51 7.22 2.37
N GLY A 128 6.26 8.51 2.33
CA GLY A 128 7.31 9.54 2.36
C GLY A 128 8.18 9.57 1.11
N LYS A 129 7.72 9.00 0.00
CA LYS A 129 8.42 8.96 -1.29
C LYS A 129 7.48 9.42 -2.41
N GLU A 130 8.03 9.96 -3.47
CA GLU A 130 7.22 10.44 -4.61
C GLU A 130 6.69 9.31 -5.50
N LYS A 131 7.26 8.13 -5.42
CA LYS A 131 6.90 6.95 -6.22
C LYS A 131 6.82 5.70 -5.34
N GLY A 132 6.03 4.74 -5.77
CA GLY A 132 5.86 3.48 -5.06
C GLY A 132 5.19 2.41 -5.92
N PRO A 133 4.74 1.30 -5.32
CA PRO A 133 3.98 0.27 -6.03
C PRO A 133 2.69 0.85 -6.65
N LYS A 134 2.10 0.15 -7.62
CA LYS A 134 0.84 0.59 -8.24
C LYS A 134 -0.21 0.89 -7.17
N LEU A 135 -0.73 2.11 -7.15
CA LEU A 135 -1.46 2.66 -6.01
C LEU A 135 -2.70 1.85 -5.62
N ALA A 136 -3.55 1.50 -6.58
CA ALA A 136 -4.77 0.74 -6.27
C ALA A 136 -4.47 -0.61 -5.63
N GLY A 137 -3.53 -1.36 -6.20
CA GLY A 137 -3.08 -2.65 -5.65
C GLY A 137 -2.39 -2.50 -4.30
N PHE A 138 -1.57 -1.47 -4.15
CA PHE A 138 -0.87 -1.17 -2.90
C PHE A 138 -1.85 -0.86 -1.76
N VAL A 139 -2.82 0.00 -2.01
CA VAL A 139 -3.83 0.39 -1.01
C VAL A 139 -4.71 -0.80 -0.63
N LYS A 140 -5.09 -1.65 -1.61
CA LYS A 140 -5.83 -2.89 -1.32
C LYS A 140 -5.01 -3.88 -0.51
N ALA A 141 -3.71 -4.00 -0.78
CA ALA A 141 -2.81 -4.86 0.00
C ALA A 141 -2.69 -4.39 1.46
N CYS A 142 -2.64 -3.07 1.68
CA CYS A 142 -2.60 -2.49 3.03
C CYS A 142 -3.91 -2.68 3.79
N GLY A 143 -5.04 -2.51 3.10
CA GLY A 143 -6.36 -2.50 3.71
C GLY A 143 -6.75 -1.12 4.27
N SER A 144 -8.06 -0.85 4.35
CA SER A 144 -8.59 0.43 4.82
C SER A 144 -8.15 0.75 6.25
N GLU A 145 -8.13 -0.24 7.13
CA GLU A 145 -7.72 -0.10 8.53
C GLU A 145 -6.29 0.42 8.71
N THR A 146 -5.41 0.17 7.73
CA THR A 146 -4.02 0.63 7.74
C THR A 146 -3.88 2.00 7.09
N ILE A 147 -4.57 2.24 5.99
CA ILE A 147 -4.43 3.45 5.16
C ILE A 147 -5.19 4.64 5.74
N VAL A 148 -6.42 4.44 6.23
CA VAL A 148 -7.28 5.51 6.71
C VAL A 148 -6.65 6.34 7.83
N PRO A 149 -6.04 5.74 8.88
CA PRO A 149 -5.40 6.53 9.92
C PRO A 149 -4.29 7.45 9.42
N ILE A 150 -3.55 7.02 8.39
CA ILE A 150 -2.48 7.83 7.78
C ILE A 150 -3.09 9.04 7.06
N LEU A 151 -4.13 8.81 6.26
CA LEU A 151 -4.81 9.85 5.49
C LEU A 151 -5.56 10.85 6.40
N LYS A 152 -6.10 10.39 7.50
CA LYS A 152 -6.84 11.25 8.46
C LYS A 152 -5.96 12.24 9.23
N ARG A 153 -4.65 12.15 9.08
CA ARG A 153 -3.73 13.16 9.61
C ARG A 153 -3.86 14.51 8.88
N TYR A 154 -4.52 14.53 7.72
CA TYR A 154 -4.74 15.69 6.86
C TYR A 154 -6.24 16.05 6.84
#